data_dafa871af9e1dd8b2b0c0d6733ed58b5
#
_entry.id   dafa871af9e1dd8b2b0c0d6733ed58b5
#
_cell.length_a   1.000
_cell.length_b   1.000
_cell.length_c   1.000
_cell.angle_alpha   90.00
_cell.angle_beta   90.00
_cell.angle_gamma   90.00
#
_symmetry.space_group_name_H-M   'P 1'
#
loop_
_entity.id
_entity.type
_entity.pdbx_description
1 polymer ?
#
loop_
_entity_poly.entity_id
_entity_poly.type
_entity_poly.pdbx_seq_one_letter_code
_entity_poly.pdbx_strand_id
1 'polypeptide(L)'
;MIKQYTDIKQSKILAEILPIESADMSYSIIHNVGQEPYHCNVPMFVPAMNGDIPCWSLSALLSVLPKLGAEEPSIQKLYYASNPTERYICQYSFTNMTGEYDNPVDACYEMVLLLKEKNLIWKQQN
;
A
#
# COMPACT_ATOMS: atom_id res chain seq x y z
N MET A 1 7.11 6.79 15.34
CA MET A 1 5.86 6.04 15.13
C MET A 1 5.93 5.29 13.81
N ILE A 2 5.52 4.03 13.80
CA ILE A 2 5.53 3.23 12.57
C ILE A 2 4.42 3.71 11.64
N LYS A 3 4.76 3.82 10.35
CA LYS A 3 3.83 4.19 9.30
C LYS A 3 2.68 3.18 9.23
N GLN A 4 1.44 3.68 9.21
CA GLN A 4 0.24 2.84 9.29
C GLN A 4 -0.53 2.76 7.97
N TYR A 5 -0.22 3.63 7.01
CA TYR A 5 -0.96 3.72 5.75
C TYR A 5 -0.06 4.28 4.66
N THR A 6 -0.48 4.12 3.40
CA THR A 6 0.29 4.65 2.26
C THR A 6 0.25 6.18 2.26
N ASP A 7 1.38 6.80 1.90
CA ASP A 7 1.42 8.25 1.73
C ASP A 7 0.74 8.65 0.42
N ILE A 8 0.63 9.97 0.18
CA ILE A 8 -0.08 10.47 -0.99
C ILE A 8 0.56 9.98 -2.29
N LYS A 9 1.89 10.00 -2.36
CA LYS A 9 2.61 9.56 -3.55
C LYS A 9 2.36 8.08 -3.84
N GLN A 10 2.49 7.23 -2.82
CA GLN A 10 2.22 5.80 -2.94
C GLN A 10 0.76 5.56 -3.30
N SER A 11 -0.14 6.29 -2.67
CA SER A 11 -1.58 6.15 -2.90
C SER A 11 -1.96 6.46 -4.34
N LYS A 12 -1.38 7.49 -4.92
CA LYS A 12 -1.63 7.83 -6.33
C LYS A 12 -1.14 6.73 -7.28
N ILE A 13 0.01 6.15 -6.99
CA ILE A 13 0.54 5.05 -7.80
C ILE A 13 -0.35 3.82 -7.67
N LEU A 14 -0.76 3.46 -6.44
CA LEU A 14 -1.62 2.31 -6.21
C LEU A 14 -3.00 2.47 -6.83
N ALA A 15 -3.52 3.69 -6.90
CA ALA A 15 -4.82 3.95 -7.51
C ALA A 15 -4.85 3.58 -9.00
N GLU A 16 -3.70 3.55 -9.65
CA GLU A 16 -3.59 3.13 -11.05
C GLU A 16 -3.44 1.61 -11.21
N ILE A 17 -3.15 0.91 -10.12
CA ILE A 17 -2.86 -0.53 -10.14
C ILE A 17 -4.00 -1.33 -9.51
N LEU A 18 -4.48 -0.89 -8.35
CA LEU A 18 -5.42 -1.64 -7.52
C LEU A 18 -6.86 -1.19 -7.74
N PRO A 19 -7.83 -2.08 -7.52
CA PRO A 19 -9.23 -1.65 -7.48
C PRO A 19 -9.43 -0.63 -6.37
N ILE A 20 -10.18 0.44 -6.66
CA ILE A 20 -10.42 1.50 -5.68
C ILE A 20 -11.16 0.95 -4.46
N GLU A 21 -12.02 -0.05 -4.66
CA GLU A 21 -12.79 -0.69 -3.59
C GLU A 21 -11.89 -1.39 -2.56
N SER A 22 -10.64 -1.70 -2.93
CA SER A 22 -9.71 -2.32 -1.99
C SER A 22 -9.12 -1.33 -0.99
N ALA A 23 -9.25 -0.03 -1.23
CA ALA A 23 -8.78 0.99 -0.30
C ALA A 23 -9.79 1.16 0.83
N ASP A 24 -9.29 1.23 2.06
CA ASP A 24 -10.13 1.42 3.24
C ASP A 24 -10.05 2.84 3.81
N MET A 25 -9.24 3.67 3.21
CA MET A 25 -9.03 5.05 3.65
C MET A 25 -9.03 5.98 2.44
N SER A 26 -9.07 7.28 2.70
CA SER A 26 -8.94 8.27 1.64
C SER A 26 -8.37 9.58 2.16
N TYR A 27 -7.67 10.29 1.27
CA TYR A 27 -7.25 11.68 1.47
C TYR A 27 -8.32 12.56 0.81
N SER A 28 -9.08 13.27 1.62
CA SER A 28 -10.19 14.08 1.13
C SER A 28 -9.70 15.30 0.39
N ILE A 29 -10.37 15.60 -0.73
CA ILE A 29 -10.12 16.85 -1.45
C ILE A 29 -10.87 17.98 -0.78
N ILE A 30 -10.21 19.12 -0.63
CA ILE A 30 -10.77 20.30 0.00
C ILE A 30 -10.94 21.39 -1.06
N HIS A 31 -12.17 21.92 -1.16
CA HIS A 31 -12.50 23.01 -2.05
C HIS A 31 -12.80 24.24 -1.22
N ASN A 32 -11.95 25.27 -1.32
CA ASN A 32 -12.19 26.55 -0.69
C ASN A 32 -12.41 27.62 -1.75
N VAL A 33 -13.33 28.53 -1.48
CA VAL A 33 -13.65 29.62 -2.40
C VAL A 33 -12.39 30.46 -2.65
N GLY A 34 -12.07 30.66 -3.94
CA GLY A 34 -10.93 31.49 -4.34
C GLY A 34 -9.57 30.82 -4.22
N GLN A 35 -9.53 29.52 -3.94
CA GLN A 35 -8.28 28.79 -3.83
C GLN A 35 -8.31 27.55 -4.70
N GLU A 36 -7.11 27.10 -5.11
CA GLU A 36 -6.96 25.81 -5.79
C GLU A 36 -7.33 24.69 -4.84
N PRO A 37 -8.05 23.65 -5.31
CA PRO A 37 -8.33 22.50 -4.47
C PRO A 37 -7.03 21.83 -4.01
N TYR A 38 -7.06 21.29 -2.80
CA TYR A 38 -5.93 20.54 -2.25
C TYR A 38 -6.44 19.33 -1.48
N HIS A 39 -5.57 18.38 -1.23
CA HIS A 39 -5.92 17.19 -0.46
C HIS A 39 -5.43 17.33 0.98
N CYS A 40 -6.23 16.83 1.91
CA CYS A 40 -5.79 16.71 3.30
C CYS A 40 -4.51 15.86 3.35
N ASN A 41 -3.60 16.20 4.25
CA ASN A 41 -2.37 15.45 4.41
C ASN A 41 -2.50 14.30 5.42
N VAL A 42 -3.69 14.13 6.00
CA VAL A 42 -4.00 13.03 6.91
C VAL A 42 -5.21 12.31 6.35
N PRO A 43 -5.14 10.99 6.13
CA PRO A 43 -6.28 10.25 5.60
C PRO A 43 -7.25 9.87 6.70
N MET A 44 -8.47 9.53 6.30
CA MET A 44 -9.52 9.04 7.19
C MET A 44 -10.05 7.71 6.69
N PHE A 45 -10.63 6.92 7.58
CA PHE A 45 -11.24 5.64 7.24
C PHE A 45 -12.63 5.87 6.64
N VAL A 46 -12.65 6.46 5.47
CA VAL A 46 -13.87 6.67 4.70
C VAL A 46 -13.58 6.34 3.24
N PRO A 47 -14.56 5.84 2.48
CA PRO A 47 -14.35 5.54 1.08
C PRO A 47 -13.98 6.79 0.29
N ALA A 48 -13.13 6.62 -0.72
CA ALA A 48 -12.76 7.73 -1.59
C ALA A 48 -13.97 8.15 -2.42
N MET A 49 -14.31 9.42 -2.35
CA MET A 49 -15.35 10.03 -3.16
C MET A 49 -14.71 10.71 -4.36
N ASN A 50 -15.53 11.26 -5.23
CA ASN A 50 -15.04 11.91 -6.44
C ASN A 50 -14.03 13.01 -6.10
N GLY A 51 -12.81 12.88 -6.63
CA GLY A 51 -11.73 13.82 -6.39
C GLY A 51 -10.81 13.46 -5.22
N ASP A 52 -11.22 12.53 -4.36
CA ASP A 52 -10.38 12.07 -3.26
C ASP A 52 -9.28 11.13 -3.76
N ILE A 53 -8.21 10.99 -2.97
CA ILE A 53 -7.17 10.01 -3.26
C ILE A 53 -7.41 8.79 -2.39
N PRO A 54 -7.65 7.60 -2.98
CA PRO A 54 -7.78 6.37 -2.17
C PRO A 54 -6.48 6.09 -1.44
N CYS A 55 -6.60 5.57 -0.23
CA CYS A 55 -5.45 5.29 0.64
C CYS A 55 -5.62 3.91 1.24
N TRP A 56 -4.54 3.18 1.38
CA TRP A 56 -4.55 1.81 1.89
C TRP A 56 -3.84 1.76 3.24
N SER A 57 -4.55 1.26 4.24
CA SER A 57 -3.91 0.87 5.50
C SER A 57 -3.08 -0.38 5.28
N LEU A 58 -2.25 -0.73 6.26
CA LEU A 58 -1.51 -2.00 6.23
C LEU A 58 -2.48 -3.18 6.05
N SER A 59 -3.59 -3.16 6.77
CA SER A 59 -4.58 -4.23 6.68
C SER A 59 -5.16 -4.34 5.27
N ALA A 60 -5.47 -3.22 4.64
CA ALA A 60 -6.00 -3.21 3.28
C ALA A 60 -4.97 -3.73 2.28
N LEU A 61 -3.70 -3.34 2.45
CA LEU A 61 -2.62 -3.83 1.57
C LEU A 61 -2.46 -5.34 1.69
N LEU A 62 -2.45 -5.87 2.90
CA LEU A 62 -2.37 -7.31 3.10
C LEU A 62 -3.56 -8.03 2.50
N SER A 63 -4.76 -7.44 2.62
CA SER A 63 -5.98 -8.04 2.08
C SER A 63 -6.00 -8.07 0.57
N VAL A 64 -5.38 -7.08 -0.09
CA VAL A 64 -5.40 -7.01 -1.55
C VAL A 64 -4.33 -7.90 -2.19
N LEU A 65 -3.29 -8.27 -1.45
CA LEU A 65 -2.26 -9.16 -1.97
C LEU A 65 -2.87 -10.55 -2.21
N PRO A 66 -2.78 -11.07 -3.44
CA PRO A 66 -3.44 -12.32 -3.79
C PRO A 66 -2.69 -13.53 -3.25
N LYS A 67 -3.38 -14.65 -3.20
CA LYS A 67 -2.76 -15.94 -3.01
C LYS A 67 -2.15 -16.37 -4.34
N LEU A 68 -0.90 -16.80 -4.33
CA LEU A 68 -0.22 -17.28 -5.54
C LEU A 68 -0.07 -18.80 -5.44
N GLY A 69 -0.98 -19.53 -6.10
CA GLY A 69 -1.05 -20.97 -5.94
C GLY A 69 -1.37 -21.32 -4.50
N ALA A 70 -0.48 -22.09 -3.86
CA ALA A 70 -0.61 -22.44 -2.45
C ALA A 70 0.08 -21.44 -1.51
N GLU A 71 0.78 -20.44 -2.08
CA GLU A 71 1.57 -19.50 -1.29
C GLU A 71 0.76 -18.26 -0.92
N GLU A 72 0.87 -17.85 0.33
CA GLU A 72 0.23 -16.65 0.84
C GLU A 72 1.28 -15.63 1.21
N PRO A 73 0.96 -14.32 1.07
CA PRO A 73 1.91 -13.28 1.45
C PRO A 73 2.04 -13.18 2.96
N SER A 74 3.22 -12.81 3.41
CA SER A 74 3.46 -12.54 4.83
C SER A 74 4.42 -11.38 4.99
N ILE A 75 4.31 -10.72 6.14
CA ILE A 75 5.26 -9.69 6.58
C ILE A 75 6.18 -10.34 7.59
N GLN A 76 7.47 -10.19 7.36
CA GLN A 76 8.47 -10.66 8.31
C GLN A 76 9.23 -9.49 8.89
N LYS A 77 9.31 -9.45 10.20
CA LYS A 77 10.08 -8.46 10.92
C LYS A 77 11.47 -9.03 11.18
N LEU A 78 12.48 -8.28 10.78
CA LEU A 78 13.87 -8.69 10.95
C LEU A 78 14.51 -7.84 12.04
N TYR A 79 15.31 -8.48 12.84
CA TYR A 79 16.04 -7.82 13.92
C TYR A 79 17.49 -8.28 13.89
N TYR A 80 18.39 -7.32 13.74
CA TYR A 80 19.81 -7.60 13.70
C TYR A 80 20.47 -7.19 15.03
N ALA A 81 21.17 -8.13 15.65
CA ALA A 81 21.84 -7.87 16.94
C ALA A 81 22.88 -6.74 16.83
N SER A 82 23.54 -6.63 15.68
CA SER A 82 24.55 -5.60 15.44
C SER A 82 23.95 -4.24 15.10
N ASN A 83 22.68 -4.22 14.71
CA ASN A 83 21.94 -2.99 14.39
C ASN A 83 20.51 -3.20 14.86
N PRO A 84 20.14 -2.65 16.02
CA PRO A 84 18.82 -2.92 16.62
C PRO A 84 17.65 -2.28 15.89
N THR A 85 17.88 -1.64 14.75
CA THR A 85 16.79 -1.07 13.96
C THR A 85 15.93 -2.19 13.37
N GLU A 86 14.62 -2.12 13.59
CA GLU A 86 13.69 -3.07 13.03
C GLU A 86 13.57 -2.88 11.51
N ARG A 87 13.57 -3.99 10.79
CA ARG A 87 13.39 -3.99 9.35
C ARG A 87 12.28 -4.96 9.00
N TYR A 88 11.62 -4.70 7.87
CA TYR A 88 10.46 -5.48 7.45
C TYR A 88 10.61 -5.88 5.99
N ILE A 89 10.25 -7.13 5.69
CA ILE A 89 10.14 -7.60 4.31
C ILE A 89 8.75 -8.16 4.09
N CYS A 90 8.29 -8.13 2.85
CA CYS A 90 7.08 -8.83 2.44
C CYS A 90 7.49 -9.95 1.49
N GLN A 91 6.93 -11.14 1.66
CA GLN A 91 7.38 -12.29 0.90
C GLN A 91 6.27 -13.32 0.68
N TYR A 92 6.42 -14.09 -0.39
CA TYR A 92 5.63 -15.29 -0.66
C TYR A 92 6.59 -16.46 -0.58
N SER A 93 6.58 -17.16 0.54
CA SER A 93 7.46 -18.33 0.79
C SER A 93 8.86 -18.15 0.18
N PHE A 94 9.11 -18.78 -0.98
CA PHE A 94 10.43 -18.75 -1.60
C PHE A 94 10.45 -18.09 -2.98
N THR A 95 9.32 -17.57 -3.46
CA THR A 95 9.23 -17.13 -4.86
C THR A 95 9.39 -15.64 -5.06
N ASN A 96 8.76 -14.84 -4.21
CA ASN A 96 8.79 -13.39 -4.36
C ASN A 96 9.09 -12.75 -3.00
N MET A 97 10.08 -11.88 -2.97
CA MET A 97 10.52 -11.24 -1.74
C MET A 97 10.92 -9.81 -2.04
N THR A 98 10.49 -8.88 -1.19
CA THR A 98 10.91 -7.48 -1.32
C THR A 98 12.26 -7.27 -0.64
N GLY A 99 12.83 -6.08 -0.84
CA GLY A 99 13.93 -5.63 -0.01
C GLY A 99 13.47 -5.32 1.41
N GLU A 100 14.37 -4.77 2.20
CA GLU A 100 14.10 -4.43 3.60
C GLU A 100 13.68 -2.98 3.72
N TYR A 101 12.64 -2.74 4.53
CA TYR A 101 12.08 -1.41 4.75
C TYR A 101 11.93 -1.18 6.25
N ASP A 102 11.84 0.09 6.66
CA ASP A 102 11.75 0.43 8.07
C ASP A 102 10.31 0.34 8.63
N ASN A 103 9.35 -0.02 7.76
CA ASN A 103 7.96 -0.21 8.17
C ASN A 103 7.28 -1.22 7.25
N PRO A 104 6.23 -1.90 7.73
CA PRO A 104 5.56 -2.93 6.94
C PRO A 104 4.71 -2.38 5.78
N VAL A 105 4.24 -1.12 5.86
CA VAL A 105 3.47 -0.52 4.77
C VAL A 105 4.32 -0.42 3.51
N ASP A 106 5.54 0.10 3.65
CA ASP A 106 6.44 0.23 2.50
C ASP A 106 6.82 -1.13 1.93
N ALA A 107 7.02 -2.15 2.79
CA ALA A 107 7.30 -3.50 2.34
C ALA A 107 6.13 -4.06 1.51
N CYS A 108 4.89 -3.89 1.98
CA CYS A 108 3.70 -4.33 1.24
C CYS A 108 3.52 -3.56 -0.06
N TYR A 109 3.73 -2.26 -0.02
CA TYR A 109 3.65 -1.41 -1.21
C TYR A 109 4.62 -1.91 -2.28
N GLU A 110 5.87 -2.20 -1.91
CA GLU A 110 6.85 -2.71 -2.85
C GLU A 110 6.46 -4.08 -3.41
N MET A 111 5.81 -4.93 -2.60
CA MET A 111 5.30 -6.21 -3.11
C MET A 111 4.23 -6.00 -4.17
N VAL A 112 3.33 -5.02 -3.98
CA VAL A 112 2.33 -4.70 -5.00
C VAL A 112 3.01 -4.33 -6.32
N LEU A 113 4.03 -3.47 -6.26
CA LEU A 113 4.77 -3.07 -7.46
C LEU A 113 5.48 -4.26 -8.11
N LEU A 114 6.08 -5.13 -7.31
CA LEU A 114 6.77 -6.32 -7.79
C LEU A 114 5.81 -7.25 -8.53
N LEU A 115 4.65 -7.52 -7.96
CA LEU A 115 3.65 -8.40 -8.59
C LEU A 115 3.06 -7.78 -9.85
N LYS A 116 2.88 -6.47 -9.87
CA LYS A 116 2.42 -5.76 -11.06
C LYS A 116 3.43 -5.87 -12.18
N GLU A 117 4.70 -5.68 -11.87
CA GLU A 117 5.80 -5.80 -12.84
C GLU A 117 5.85 -7.20 -13.45
N LYS A 118 5.59 -8.23 -12.65
CA LYS A 118 5.60 -9.62 -13.10
C LYS A 118 4.28 -10.06 -13.74
N ASN A 119 3.31 -9.16 -13.86
CA ASN A 119 1.98 -9.43 -14.41
C ASN A 119 1.24 -10.56 -13.68
N LEU A 120 1.42 -10.64 -12.38
CA LEU A 120 0.82 -11.72 -11.58
C LEU A 120 -0.57 -11.37 -11.06
N ILE A 121 -0.98 -10.09 -11.08
CA ILE A 121 -2.24 -9.66 -10.48
C ILE A 121 -2.78 -8.40 -11.13
N TRP A 122 -4.02 -8.11 -10.78
CA TRP A 122 -4.75 -6.87 -11.08
C TRP A 122 -4.82 -6.58 -12.56
N LYS A 123 -5.19 -7.59 -13.32
CA LYS A 123 -5.51 -7.39 -14.72
C LYS A 123 -6.70 -6.46 -14.80
N GLN A 124 -6.56 -5.40 -15.57
CA GLN A 124 -7.70 -4.53 -15.82
C GLN A 124 -8.75 -5.32 -16.58
N GLN A 125 -9.96 -5.25 -16.09
CA GLN A 125 -11.09 -5.84 -16.78
C GLN A 125 -11.60 -4.85 -17.80
N ASN A 126 -11.68 -5.30 -19.00
CA ASN A 126 -12.24 -4.52 -20.08
C ASN A 126 -13.75 -4.69 -20.14
#